data_f5ca8fe503d30bf9c5237be44c859c70
#
_entry.id   f5ca8fe503d30bf9c5237be44c859c70
#
_cell.length_a   1.000
_cell.length_b   1.000
_cell.length_c   1.000
_cell.angle_alpha   90.00
_cell.angle_beta   90.00
_cell.angle_gamma   90.00
#
_symmetry.space_group_name_H-M   'P 1'
#
loop_
_entity.id
_entity.type
_entity.pdbx_description
1 polymer ?
#
loop_
_entity_poly.entity_id
_entity_poly.type
_entity_poly.pdbx_seq_one_letter_code
_entity_poly.pdbx_strand_id
1 'polypeptide(L)'
;MDDDSDLIDAVEAYDPLFGAWTQVASLPAARHHHTAAVVDGKMYVLGGEFIDDEGYQVATDRVDVYDPAADSWQQMAAMPTARERNAAAVVSGKIYVSGGFNTSGEPSDAFEAYDPVTNTWATLASLSEARVDHASAAFNGKLYVFGGYAPGADRMDLVEVYSPASNSWARAADMPWAIDEVVAVAL
;
A
#
# COMPACT_ATOMS: atom_id res chain seq x y z
N MET A 1 -4.53 -15.04 24.45
CA MET A 1 -3.54 -13.96 24.24
C MET A 1 -2.67 -14.52 23.15
N ASP A 2 -3.03 -14.24 21.90
CA ASP A 2 -2.20 -14.60 20.76
C ASP A 2 -1.04 -13.62 20.79
N ASP A 3 0.16 -14.18 20.83
CA ASP A 3 1.40 -13.44 20.86
C ASP A 3 1.62 -12.88 19.43
N ASP A 4 1.18 -11.65 19.17
CA ASP A 4 1.32 -10.92 17.90
C ASP A 4 2.79 -10.59 17.56
N SER A 5 3.74 -11.21 18.27
CA SER A 5 5.17 -10.93 18.14
C SER A 5 5.87 -11.68 17.02
N ASP A 6 5.25 -12.71 16.44
CA ASP A 6 5.88 -13.51 15.38
C ASP A 6 5.44 -13.02 14.00
N LEU A 7 6.17 -12.03 13.46
CA LEU A 7 6.06 -11.67 12.06
C LEU A 7 6.50 -12.85 11.19
N ILE A 8 5.65 -13.23 10.24
CA ILE A 8 5.96 -14.30 9.30
C ILE A 8 6.40 -13.72 7.95
N ASP A 9 7.35 -14.40 7.32
CA ASP A 9 7.84 -14.11 5.98
C ASP A 9 7.27 -15.06 4.92
N ALA A 10 6.51 -16.07 5.34
CA ALA A 10 5.94 -17.07 4.46
C ALA A 10 5.02 -16.45 3.40
N VAL A 11 5.20 -16.89 2.15
CA VAL A 11 4.37 -16.48 1.01
C VAL A 11 3.82 -17.74 0.33
N GLU A 12 2.52 -17.74 0.09
CA GLU A 12 1.80 -18.86 -0.52
C GLU A 12 1.06 -18.38 -1.77
N ALA A 13 1.11 -19.20 -2.81
CA ALA A 13 0.38 -18.98 -4.05
C ALA A 13 -0.76 -19.98 -4.18
N TYR A 14 -1.95 -19.48 -4.53
CA TYR A 14 -3.11 -20.31 -4.83
C TYR A 14 -3.27 -20.51 -6.33
N ASP A 15 -3.36 -21.78 -6.75
CA ASP A 15 -3.70 -22.12 -8.14
C ASP A 15 -5.19 -22.49 -8.24
N PRO A 16 -6.03 -21.66 -8.88
CA PRO A 16 -7.45 -21.91 -8.99
C PRO A 16 -7.81 -23.06 -9.94
N LEU A 17 -6.90 -23.46 -10.84
CA LEU A 17 -7.14 -24.58 -11.75
C LEU A 17 -7.02 -25.91 -11.03
N PHE A 18 -6.10 -26.02 -10.08
CA PHE A 18 -5.86 -27.24 -9.30
C PHE A 18 -6.46 -27.16 -7.90
N GLY A 19 -6.95 -26.00 -7.45
CA GLY A 19 -7.48 -25.79 -6.12
C GLY A 19 -6.44 -26.01 -5.02
N ALA A 20 -5.18 -25.67 -5.29
CA ALA A 20 -4.04 -25.99 -4.42
C ALA A 20 -3.24 -24.75 -4.03
N TRP A 21 -2.75 -24.75 -2.80
CA TRP A 21 -1.77 -23.79 -2.31
C TRP A 21 -0.35 -24.34 -2.43
N THR A 22 0.60 -23.51 -2.80
CA THR A 22 2.02 -23.83 -2.89
C THR A 22 2.81 -22.75 -2.17
N GLN A 23 3.74 -23.16 -1.29
CA GLN A 23 4.68 -22.25 -0.71
C GLN A 23 5.69 -21.81 -1.78
N VAL A 24 5.94 -20.51 -1.87
CA VAL A 24 6.90 -19.88 -2.78
C VAL A 24 7.99 -19.19 -1.97
N ALA A 25 8.96 -18.54 -2.63
CA ALA A 25 10.06 -17.87 -1.96
C ALA A 25 9.54 -16.88 -0.90
N SER A 26 10.05 -16.99 0.33
CA SER A 26 9.68 -16.14 1.46
C SER A 26 10.02 -14.66 1.22
N LEU A 27 9.22 -13.77 1.79
CA LEU A 27 9.47 -12.34 1.79
C LEU A 27 10.82 -12.04 2.48
N PRO A 28 11.74 -11.27 1.87
CA PRO A 28 13.10 -11.07 2.40
C PRO A 28 13.17 -10.41 3.78
N ALA A 29 12.10 -9.74 4.20
CA ALA A 29 11.97 -9.15 5.53
C ALA A 29 10.53 -9.32 5.99
N ALA A 30 10.32 -10.07 7.07
CA ALA A 30 9.01 -10.26 7.70
C ALA A 30 8.44 -8.91 8.12
N ARG A 31 7.19 -8.63 7.74
CA ARG A 31 6.48 -7.39 8.08
C ARG A 31 4.99 -7.52 7.85
N HIS A 32 4.21 -6.74 8.55
CA HIS A 32 2.76 -6.66 8.40
C HIS A 32 2.30 -5.25 8.02
N HIS A 33 1.00 -5.04 7.85
CA HIS A 33 0.39 -3.75 7.46
C HIS A 33 1.01 -3.12 6.20
N HIS A 34 1.66 -3.94 5.37
CA HIS A 34 2.12 -3.54 4.05
C HIS A 34 0.97 -3.55 3.05
N THR A 35 1.15 -2.85 1.94
CA THR A 35 0.27 -2.97 0.78
C THR A 35 0.97 -3.71 -0.36
N ALA A 36 0.19 -4.27 -1.29
CA ALA A 36 0.72 -4.92 -2.46
C ALA A 36 0.06 -4.42 -3.75
N ALA A 37 0.83 -4.43 -4.83
CA ALA A 37 0.36 -4.07 -6.16
C ALA A 37 1.00 -4.98 -7.22
N VAL A 38 0.29 -5.22 -8.32
CA VAL A 38 0.81 -6.03 -9.43
C VAL A 38 1.02 -5.14 -10.65
N VAL A 39 2.23 -5.18 -11.21
CA VAL A 39 2.60 -4.51 -12.46
C VAL A 39 3.38 -5.49 -13.32
N ASP A 40 2.99 -5.65 -14.58
CA ASP A 40 3.66 -6.52 -15.57
C ASP A 40 3.91 -7.95 -15.05
N GLY A 41 2.92 -8.51 -14.33
CA GLY A 41 2.98 -9.88 -13.80
C GLY A 41 3.88 -10.07 -12.58
N LYS A 42 4.45 -9.01 -12.03
CA LYS A 42 5.25 -9.02 -10.81
C LYS A 42 4.49 -8.37 -9.65
N MET A 43 4.65 -8.92 -8.44
CA MET A 43 4.02 -8.40 -7.23
C MET A 43 5.02 -7.53 -6.46
N TYR A 44 4.61 -6.29 -6.19
CA TYR A 44 5.35 -5.33 -5.37
C TYR A 44 4.74 -5.27 -3.98
N VAL A 45 5.56 -5.42 -2.94
CA VAL A 45 5.18 -5.25 -1.54
C VAL A 45 5.84 -3.97 -1.02
N LEU A 46 4.99 -3.03 -0.55
CA LEU A 46 5.40 -1.66 -0.28
C LEU A 46 5.08 -1.27 1.17
N GLY A 47 6.08 -0.82 1.88
CA GLY A 47 5.95 -0.38 3.27
C GLY A 47 5.62 -1.51 4.24
N GLY A 48 4.80 -1.19 5.21
CA GLY A 48 4.48 -2.03 6.35
C GLY A 48 5.30 -1.66 7.58
N GLU A 49 5.20 -2.46 8.61
CA GLU A 49 6.02 -2.33 9.81
C GLU A 49 6.74 -3.64 10.15
N PHE A 50 7.87 -3.52 10.78
CA PHE A 50 8.67 -4.62 11.29
C PHE A 50 9.00 -4.37 12.77
N ILE A 51 9.53 -5.38 13.44
CA ILE A 51 10.02 -5.24 14.81
C ILE A 51 11.53 -5.01 14.74
N ASP A 52 12.00 -3.89 15.29
CA ASP A 52 13.43 -3.57 15.34
C ASP A 52 14.18 -4.37 16.42
N ASP A 53 15.50 -4.18 16.51
CA ASP A 53 16.37 -4.91 17.45
C ASP A 53 16.05 -4.59 18.93
N GLU A 54 15.37 -3.46 19.21
CA GLU A 54 14.89 -3.05 20.53
C GLU A 54 13.48 -3.59 20.84
N GLY A 55 12.80 -4.21 19.87
CA GLY A 55 11.46 -4.78 20.01
C GLY A 55 10.32 -3.78 19.74
N TYR A 56 10.60 -2.66 19.09
CA TYR A 56 9.58 -1.68 18.72
C TYR A 56 9.06 -1.94 17.31
N GLN A 57 7.78 -1.70 17.12
CA GLN A 57 7.16 -1.68 15.80
C GLN A 57 7.53 -0.39 15.08
N VAL A 58 8.11 -0.51 13.90
CA VAL A 58 8.63 0.63 13.12
C VAL A 58 8.15 0.53 11.67
N ALA A 59 7.52 1.61 11.19
CA ALA A 59 7.13 1.73 9.79
C ALA A 59 8.36 1.72 8.87
N THR A 60 8.26 1.06 7.71
CA THR A 60 9.37 0.94 6.75
C THR A 60 9.06 1.60 5.41
N ASP A 61 10.10 2.07 4.75
CA ASP A 61 10.10 2.54 3.36
C ASP A 61 10.44 1.45 2.34
N ARG A 62 10.64 0.23 2.81
CA ARG A 62 11.09 -0.90 2.02
C ARG A 62 10.10 -1.27 0.91
N VAL A 63 10.65 -1.59 -0.26
CA VAL A 63 9.93 -2.10 -1.42
C VAL A 63 10.62 -3.36 -1.92
N ASP A 64 9.89 -4.45 -1.99
CA ASP A 64 10.35 -5.71 -2.57
C ASP A 64 9.45 -6.11 -3.72
N VAL A 65 10.03 -6.63 -4.81
CA VAL A 65 9.30 -7.17 -5.96
C VAL A 65 9.52 -8.67 -6.06
N TYR A 66 8.44 -9.42 -6.18
CA TYR A 66 8.42 -10.84 -6.45
C TYR A 66 8.25 -11.10 -7.94
N ASP A 67 9.13 -11.92 -8.50
CA ASP A 67 9.02 -12.45 -9.86
C ASP A 67 8.54 -13.91 -9.81
N PRO A 68 7.28 -14.20 -10.17
CA PRO A 68 6.75 -15.57 -10.12
C PRO A 68 7.45 -16.54 -11.07
N ALA A 69 8.02 -16.03 -12.18
CA ALA A 69 8.71 -16.88 -13.15
C ALA A 69 10.06 -17.37 -12.63
N ALA A 70 10.71 -16.59 -11.77
CA ALA A 70 12.00 -16.90 -11.17
C ALA A 70 11.87 -17.44 -9.74
N ASP A 71 10.68 -17.42 -9.15
CA ASP A 71 10.42 -17.67 -7.73
C ASP A 71 11.44 -16.94 -6.83
N SER A 72 11.54 -15.64 -7.01
CA SER A 72 12.56 -14.85 -6.31
C SER A 72 12.12 -13.42 -6.05
N TRP A 73 12.71 -12.83 -5.01
CA TRP A 73 12.52 -11.44 -4.61
C TRP A 73 13.71 -10.57 -4.95
N GLN A 74 13.45 -9.31 -5.26
CA GLN A 74 14.45 -8.27 -5.44
C GLN A 74 14.02 -7.03 -4.68
N GLN A 75 14.94 -6.40 -3.95
CA GLN A 75 14.70 -5.10 -3.33
C GLN A 75 14.82 -4.00 -4.38
N MET A 76 13.86 -3.08 -4.36
CA MET A 76 13.75 -1.93 -5.25
C MET A 76 14.09 -0.64 -4.51
N ALA A 77 14.05 0.50 -5.21
CA ALA A 77 14.25 1.81 -4.58
C ALA A 77 13.21 2.03 -3.47
N ALA A 78 13.69 2.40 -2.29
CA ALA A 78 12.84 2.68 -1.13
C ALA A 78 11.89 3.86 -1.40
N MET A 79 10.71 3.84 -0.76
CA MET A 79 9.78 4.97 -0.77
C MET A 79 10.45 6.21 -0.16
N PRO A 80 10.11 7.42 -0.62
CA PRO A 80 10.54 8.65 0.05
C PRO A 80 10.06 8.77 1.50
N THR A 81 8.90 8.17 1.80
CA THR A 81 8.30 8.19 3.15
C THR A 81 8.06 6.77 3.64
N ALA A 82 8.70 6.39 4.75
CA ALA A 82 8.39 5.14 5.46
C ALA A 82 6.96 5.17 5.98
N ARG A 83 6.19 4.09 5.77
CA ARG A 83 4.78 4.04 6.15
C ARG A 83 4.23 2.63 6.26
N GLU A 84 3.24 2.48 7.13
CA GLU A 84 2.41 1.29 7.29
C GLU A 84 0.93 1.63 7.13
N ARG A 85 0.03 0.66 6.96
CA ARG A 85 -1.43 0.85 6.77
C ARG A 85 -1.75 1.85 5.66
N ASN A 86 -0.88 1.88 4.68
CA ASN A 86 -1.00 2.65 3.45
C ASN A 86 -1.78 1.88 2.40
N ALA A 87 -2.34 2.58 1.42
CA ALA A 87 -2.99 1.96 0.28
C ALA A 87 -2.21 2.18 -1.02
N ALA A 88 -2.30 1.22 -1.94
CA ALA A 88 -1.71 1.35 -3.26
C ALA A 88 -2.69 1.00 -4.37
N ALA A 89 -2.55 1.68 -5.52
CA ALA A 89 -3.24 1.31 -6.76
C ALA A 89 -2.35 1.59 -7.97
N VAL A 90 -2.63 0.90 -9.07
CA VAL A 90 -1.85 0.98 -10.30
C VAL A 90 -2.60 1.76 -11.36
N VAL A 91 -1.97 2.82 -11.89
CA VAL A 91 -2.48 3.58 -13.03
C VAL A 91 -1.39 3.66 -14.09
N SER A 92 -1.67 3.20 -15.30
CA SER A 92 -0.76 3.27 -16.45
C SER A 92 0.64 2.72 -16.16
N GLY A 93 0.72 1.56 -15.47
CA GLY A 93 1.98 0.88 -15.16
C GLY A 93 2.80 1.49 -14.01
N LYS A 94 2.30 2.54 -13.35
CA LYS A 94 2.92 3.12 -12.15
C LYS A 94 2.13 2.75 -10.91
N ILE A 95 2.83 2.54 -9.79
CA ILE A 95 2.24 2.26 -8.49
C ILE A 95 2.13 3.57 -7.72
N TYR A 96 0.92 3.91 -7.31
CA TYR A 96 0.64 5.09 -6.47
C TYR A 96 0.37 4.64 -5.06
N VAL A 97 1.08 5.23 -4.09
CA VAL A 97 0.97 4.91 -2.66
C VAL A 97 0.49 6.14 -1.90
N SER A 98 -0.55 5.97 -1.11
CA SER A 98 -1.22 7.05 -0.38
C SER A 98 -1.27 6.78 1.12
N GLY A 99 -1.17 7.83 1.94
CA GLY A 99 -1.42 7.82 3.37
C GLY A 99 -0.56 6.86 4.18
N GLY A 100 -1.11 6.34 5.26
CA GLY A 100 -0.45 5.44 6.21
C GLY A 100 0.13 6.17 7.42
N PHE A 101 0.51 5.42 8.46
CA PHE A 101 1.30 5.95 9.57
C PHE A 101 2.77 6.09 9.16
N ASN A 102 3.40 7.19 9.56
CA ASN A 102 4.84 7.41 9.43
C ASN A 102 5.62 6.79 10.60
N THR A 103 6.95 6.93 10.60
CA THR A 103 7.83 6.42 11.68
C THR A 103 7.60 7.06 13.05
N SER A 104 6.85 8.14 13.13
CA SER A 104 6.47 8.78 14.39
C SER A 104 5.09 8.31 14.90
N GLY A 105 4.44 7.38 14.19
CA GLY A 105 3.09 6.92 14.49
C GLY A 105 2.00 7.98 14.18
N GLU A 106 2.33 8.96 13.32
CA GLU A 106 1.37 9.98 12.91
C GLU A 106 0.80 9.64 11.52
N PRO A 107 -0.51 9.86 11.30
CA PRO A 107 -1.10 9.72 9.97
C PRO A 107 -0.42 10.66 8.98
N SER A 108 -0.27 10.21 7.77
CA SER A 108 0.35 10.94 6.67
C SER A 108 -0.66 11.26 5.57
N ASP A 109 -0.53 12.43 4.96
CA ASP A 109 -1.18 12.82 3.71
C ASP A 109 -0.29 12.57 2.49
N ALA A 110 0.90 12.03 2.69
CA ALA A 110 1.88 11.82 1.63
C ALA A 110 1.32 10.94 0.52
N PHE A 111 1.60 11.36 -0.71
CA PHE A 111 1.20 10.65 -1.92
C PHE A 111 2.38 10.60 -2.88
N GLU A 112 2.74 9.38 -3.30
CA GLU A 112 3.95 9.13 -4.05
C GLU A 112 3.66 8.13 -5.16
N ALA A 113 4.39 8.27 -6.29
CA ALA A 113 4.31 7.35 -7.42
C ALA A 113 5.64 6.69 -7.69
N TYR A 114 5.62 5.38 -7.83
CA TYR A 114 6.73 4.56 -8.25
C TYR A 114 6.63 4.21 -9.72
N ASP A 115 7.73 4.37 -10.43
CA ASP A 115 7.87 3.92 -11.82
C ASP A 115 8.76 2.67 -11.85
N PRO A 116 8.19 1.47 -12.09
CA PRO A 116 8.95 0.23 -12.12
C PRO A 116 10.00 0.16 -13.23
N VAL A 117 9.78 0.88 -14.34
CA VAL A 117 10.69 0.88 -15.50
C VAL A 117 12.01 1.59 -15.17
N THR A 118 11.93 2.71 -14.45
CA THR A 118 13.09 3.51 -14.08
C THR A 118 13.60 3.21 -12.67
N ASN A 119 12.85 2.44 -11.87
CA ASN A 119 13.10 2.19 -10.46
C ASN A 119 13.25 3.49 -9.66
N THR A 120 12.32 4.44 -9.86
CA THR A 120 12.35 5.76 -9.22
C THR A 120 11.01 6.16 -8.64
N TRP A 121 11.04 7.01 -7.61
CA TRP A 121 9.88 7.61 -6.98
C TRP A 121 9.71 9.07 -7.34
N ALA A 122 8.48 9.53 -7.34
CA ALA A 122 8.09 10.94 -7.45
C ALA A 122 7.11 11.29 -6.33
N THR A 123 7.38 12.36 -5.59
CA THR A 123 6.41 12.95 -4.66
C THR A 123 5.40 13.77 -5.45
N LEU A 124 4.13 13.59 -5.13
CA LEU A 124 2.98 14.17 -5.82
C LEU A 124 2.18 15.08 -4.89
N ALA A 125 1.11 15.69 -5.40
CA ALA A 125 0.20 16.49 -4.58
C ALA A 125 -0.40 15.62 -3.47
N SER A 126 -0.25 16.02 -2.22
CA SER A 126 -0.75 15.31 -1.03
C SER A 126 -2.27 15.15 -1.06
N LEU A 127 -2.77 14.15 -0.33
CA LEU A 127 -4.18 14.04 0.04
C LEU A 127 -4.65 15.32 0.74
N SER A 128 -5.96 15.60 0.72
CA SER A 128 -6.52 16.74 1.45
C SER A 128 -6.49 16.53 2.96
N GLU A 129 -6.52 15.27 3.40
CA GLU A 129 -6.49 14.88 4.80
C GLU A 129 -5.58 13.65 4.98
N ALA A 130 -4.73 13.69 6.01
CA ALA A 130 -3.92 12.55 6.44
C ALA A 130 -4.82 11.40 6.89
N ARG A 131 -4.50 10.17 6.46
CA ARG A 131 -5.35 9.00 6.76
C ARG A 131 -4.59 7.69 6.71
N VAL A 132 -5.11 6.73 7.46
CA VAL A 132 -4.67 5.33 7.48
C VAL A 132 -5.85 4.39 7.24
N ASP A 133 -5.59 3.10 6.98
CA ASP A 133 -6.61 2.05 6.83
C ASP A 133 -7.71 2.41 5.79
N HIS A 134 -7.34 3.21 4.81
CA HIS A 134 -8.18 3.57 3.67
C HIS A 134 -7.94 2.61 2.50
N ALA A 135 -8.83 2.63 1.52
CA ALA A 135 -8.64 1.89 0.28
C ALA A 135 -8.29 2.82 -0.89
N SER A 136 -7.56 2.26 -1.86
CA SER A 136 -7.31 2.90 -3.15
C SER A 136 -7.67 1.97 -4.30
N ALA A 137 -8.29 2.52 -5.34
CA ALA A 137 -8.60 1.79 -6.57
C ALA A 137 -8.38 2.67 -7.80
N ALA A 138 -7.99 2.05 -8.91
CA ALA A 138 -7.81 2.74 -10.18
C ALA A 138 -9.01 2.50 -11.10
N PHE A 139 -9.56 3.56 -11.66
CA PHE A 139 -10.64 3.50 -12.63
C PHE A 139 -10.52 4.60 -13.67
N ASN A 140 -10.64 4.27 -14.96
CA ASN A 140 -10.57 5.22 -16.08
C ASN A 140 -9.35 6.16 -16.04
N GLY A 141 -8.16 5.62 -15.73
CA GLY A 141 -6.91 6.37 -15.68
C GLY A 141 -6.77 7.35 -14.51
N LYS A 142 -7.66 7.27 -13.53
CA LYS A 142 -7.64 8.03 -12.28
C LYS A 142 -7.48 7.09 -11.09
N LEU A 143 -7.03 7.64 -9.97
CA LEU A 143 -6.96 6.93 -8.70
C LEU A 143 -8.03 7.50 -7.76
N TYR A 144 -8.73 6.61 -7.10
CA TYR A 144 -9.76 6.91 -6.10
C TYR A 144 -9.27 6.44 -4.73
N VAL A 145 -9.45 7.28 -3.72
CA VAL A 145 -9.13 6.99 -2.32
C VAL A 145 -10.41 7.09 -1.50
N PHE A 146 -10.71 6.06 -0.73
CA PHE A 146 -11.96 5.89 -0.02
C PHE A 146 -11.75 5.76 1.48
N GLY A 147 -12.46 6.54 2.28
CA GLY A 147 -12.55 6.38 3.72
C GLY A 147 -11.23 6.49 4.44
N GLY A 148 -11.06 5.65 5.44
CA GLY A 148 -9.93 5.64 6.34
C GLY A 148 -10.22 6.37 7.64
N TYR A 149 -9.17 6.56 8.42
CA TYR A 149 -9.24 7.11 9.75
C TYR A 149 -8.00 7.97 10.04
N ALA A 150 -8.15 8.99 10.87
CA ALA A 150 -7.03 9.74 11.47
C ALA A 150 -7.21 9.81 12.99
N PRO A 151 -6.14 9.56 13.80
CA PRO A 151 -6.22 9.68 15.26
C PRO A 151 -6.72 11.06 15.71
N GLY A 152 -7.75 11.07 16.56
CA GLY A 152 -8.41 12.29 17.03
C GLY A 152 -9.49 12.85 16.09
N ALA A 153 -9.69 12.22 14.94
CA ALA A 153 -10.84 12.39 14.08
C ALA A 153 -11.65 11.09 14.01
N ASP A 154 -12.89 11.17 13.59
CA ASP A 154 -13.71 9.98 13.34
C ASP A 154 -13.29 9.29 12.03
N ARG A 155 -13.86 8.11 11.78
CA ARG A 155 -13.81 7.46 10.47
C ARG A 155 -14.28 8.41 9.39
N MET A 156 -13.77 8.24 8.18
CA MET A 156 -14.08 9.11 7.04
C MET A 156 -15.05 8.43 6.07
N ASP A 157 -16.00 9.20 5.55
CA ASP A 157 -16.79 8.86 4.37
C ASP A 157 -16.23 9.53 3.09
N LEU A 158 -15.17 10.32 3.24
CA LEU A 158 -14.54 11.11 2.19
C LEU A 158 -14.01 10.24 1.05
N VAL A 159 -14.36 10.61 -0.18
CA VAL A 159 -13.80 10.05 -1.41
C VAL A 159 -13.07 11.13 -2.18
N GLU A 160 -11.78 10.88 -2.46
CA GLU A 160 -10.94 11.75 -3.27
C GLU A 160 -10.52 11.07 -4.57
N VAL A 161 -10.43 11.86 -5.63
CA VAL A 161 -10.06 11.39 -6.98
C VAL A 161 -8.82 12.14 -7.44
N TYR A 162 -7.75 11.42 -7.67
CA TYR A 162 -6.52 11.96 -8.24
C TYR A 162 -6.49 11.84 -9.75
N SER A 163 -6.08 12.91 -10.43
CA SER A 163 -5.81 12.94 -11.86
C SER A 163 -4.30 13.01 -12.12
N PRO A 164 -3.66 11.95 -12.63
CA PRO A 164 -2.23 11.99 -12.95
C PRO A 164 -1.85 13.06 -13.98
N ALA A 165 -2.76 13.39 -14.90
CA ALA A 165 -2.50 14.38 -15.95
C ALA A 165 -2.33 15.80 -15.42
N SER A 166 -2.99 16.15 -14.30
CA SER A 166 -2.92 17.47 -13.68
C SER A 166 -2.19 17.50 -12.34
N ASN A 167 -1.74 16.34 -11.84
CA ASN A 167 -1.18 16.19 -10.49
C ASN A 167 -2.06 16.89 -9.44
N SER A 168 -3.37 16.58 -9.44
CA SER A 168 -4.32 17.25 -8.55
C SER A 168 -5.44 16.32 -8.10
N TRP A 169 -5.96 16.62 -6.92
CA TRP A 169 -7.10 15.94 -6.29
C TRP A 169 -8.40 16.71 -6.51
N ALA A 170 -9.49 15.99 -6.56
CA ALA A 170 -10.85 16.50 -6.48
C ALA A 170 -11.67 15.64 -5.53
N ARG A 171 -12.59 16.25 -4.77
CA ARG A 171 -13.55 15.50 -3.96
C ARG A 171 -14.63 14.90 -4.87
N ALA A 172 -14.93 13.62 -4.67
CA ALA A 172 -16.07 12.94 -5.26
C ALA A 172 -17.28 12.96 -4.29
N ALA A 173 -18.35 12.26 -4.63
CA ALA A 173 -19.44 12.03 -3.69
C ALA A 173 -18.94 11.14 -2.55
N ASP A 174 -19.26 11.53 -1.33
CA ASP A 174 -18.91 10.79 -0.13
C ASP A 174 -19.59 9.42 -0.11
N MET A 175 -19.00 8.47 0.58
CA MET A 175 -19.61 7.17 0.84
C MET A 175 -20.83 7.34 1.76
N PRO A 176 -21.81 6.42 1.70
CA PRO A 176 -22.98 6.47 2.58
C PRO A 176 -22.64 6.34 4.08
N TRP A 177 -21.48 5.78 4.39
CA TRP A 177 -21.01 5.48 5.73
C TRP A 177 -19.53 5.83 5.86
N ALA A 178 -19.17 6.43 6.98
CA ALA A 178 -17.77 6.60 7.37
C ALA A 178 -17.17 5.24 7.79
N ILE A 179 -16.06 4.84 7.19
CA ILE A 179 -15.49 3.50 7.36
C ILE A 179 -13.96 3.51 7.20
N ASP A 180 -13.29 2.67 7.96
CA ASP A 180 -11.87 2.33 7.88
C ASP A 180 -11.70 0.82 7.61
N GLU A 181 -10.47 0.36 7.45
CA GLU A 181 -10.13 -1.05 7.15
C GLU A 181 -10.89 -1.58 5.92
N VAL A 182 -10.98 -0.75 4.89
CA VAL A 182 -11.76 -1.05 3.68
C VAL A 182 -10.88 -1.58 2.57
N VAL A 183 -11.49 -2.34 1.67
CA VAL A 183 -10.91 -2.76 0.40
C VAL A 183 -11.75 -2.23 -0.74
N ALA A 184 -11.10 -1.69 -1.77
CA ALA A 184 -11.76 -1.23 -2.98
C ALA A 184 -11.20 -1.94 -4.21
N VAL A 185 -12.09 -2.28 -5.13
CA VAL A 185 -11.75 -2.84 -6.44
C VAL A 185 -12.61 -2.17 -7.51
N ALA A 186 -12.00 -1.84 -8.64
CA ALA A 186 -12.72 -1.38 -9.82
C ALA A 186 -13.04 -2.57 -10.74
N LEU A 187 -14.24 -2.57 -11.31
CA LEU A 187 -14.76 -3.60 -12.22
C LEU A 187 -14.84 -3.06 -13.66
#